data_7d3b002ce97b3f5dcf166afbd4afdf68
#
_entry.id   7d3b002ce97b3f5dcf166afbd4afdf68
#
_cell.length_a   1.000
_cell.length_b   1.000
_cell.length_c   1.000
_cell.angle_alpha   90.00
_cell.angle_beta   90.00
_cell.angle_gamma   90.00
#
_symmetry.space_group_name_H-M   'P 1'
#
loop_
_entity.id
_entity.type
_entity.pdbx_description
1 polymer ?
#
loop_
_entity_poly.entity_id
_entity_poly.type
_entity_poly.pdbx_seq_one_letter_code
_entity_poly.pdbx_strand_id
1 'polypeptide(L)'
;MNLALAGVALAVLAGAVVAVTARDGRGSVTGLAATLILAPLVAAPIGSPVGLAARLAGAILGAYLLWIAVRGGGQTAGSRIGWPAEALLGLAGLVVGFGTHGLGADPLGPAEAQAAGVGIAALAVVPIVTGRDVVRLGTGLFVFLQGALLVRVGLGGTPGELEQLVTAGLVAAIGGAIVALAYAARADGGGF
;
A
#
# COMPACT_ATOMS: atom_id res chain seq x y z
N MET A 1 -9.44 -20.09 -8.92
CA MET A 1 -9.22 -18.65 -9.12
C MET A 1 -10.56 -17.94 -9.14
N ASN A 2 -10.77 -17.00 -8.25
CA ASN A 2 -12.02 -16.22 -8.22
C ASN A 2 -11.83 -14.96 -9.09
N LEU A 3 -12.55 -14.86 -10.20
CA LEU A 3 -12.37 -13.77 -11.17
C LEU A 3 -12.63 -12.38 -10.56
N ALA A 4 -13.58 -12.29 -9.62
CA ALA A 4 -13.85 -11.03 -8.91
C ALA A 4 -12.67 -10.63 -8.01
N LEU A 5 -12.10 -11.57 -7.24
CA LEU A 5 -10.91 -11.32 -6.41
C LEU A 5 -9.70 -10.96 -7.26
N ALA A 6 -9.51 -11.63 -8.40
CA ALA A 6 -8.44 -11.29 -9.34
C ALA A 6 -8.59 -9.86 -9.87
N GLY A 7 -9.82 -9.44 -10.20
CA GLY A 7 -10.10 -8.07 -10.60
C GLY A 7 -9.77 -7.04 -9.52
N VAL A 8 -10.15 -7.31 -8.26
CA VAL A 8 -9.82 -6.43 -7.13
C VAL A 8 -8.30 -6.41 -6.88
N ALA A 9 -7.62 -7.56 -6.95
CA ALA A 9 -6.17 -7.66 -6.80
C ALA A 9 -5.42 -6.81 -7.84
N LEU A 10 -5.85 -6.86 -9.11
CA LEU A 10 -5.31 -6.01 -10.17
C LEU A 10 -5.61 -4.53 -9.93
N ALA A 11 -6.79 -4.19 -9.43
CA ALA A 11 -7.12 -2.81 -9.09
C ALA A 11 -6.26 -2.26 -7.94
N VAL A 12 -5.97 -3.09 -6.93
CA VAL A 12 -5.03 -2.76 -5.84
C VAL A 12 -3.63 -2.51 -6.40
N LEU A 13 -3.14 -3.38 -7.28
CA LEU A 13 -1.85 -3.20 -7.93
C LEU A 13 -1.81 -1.92 -8.78
N ALA A 14 -2.84 -1.66 -9.57
CA ALA A 14 -2.94 -0.44 -10.38
C ALA A 14 -2.93 0.82 -9.50
N GLY A 15 -3.66 0.82 -8.38
CA GLY A 15 -3.62 1.89 -7.39
C GLY A 15 -2.21 2.12 -6.83
N ALA A 16 -1.51 1.05 -6.48
CA ALA A 16 -0.14 1.11 -5.99
C ALA A 16 0.84 1.65 -7.06
N VAL A 17 0.70 1.22 -8.32
CA VAL A 17 1.48 1.76 -9.44
C VAL A 17 1.25 3.26 -9.54
N VAL A 18 0.00 3.73 -9.56
CA VAL A 18 -0.31 5.16 -9.59
C VAL A 18 0.29 5.89 -8.39
N ALA A 19 0.17 5.33 -7.17
CA ALA A 19 0.73 5.93 -5.97
C ALA A 19 2.24 6.15 -6.05
N VAL A 20 2.98 5.20 -6.62
CA VAL A 20 4.44 5.22 -6.71
C VAL A 20 4.94 6.04 -7.90
N THR A 21 4.24 5.98 -9.05
CA THR A 21 4.69 6.60 -10.30
C THR A 21 4.26 8.06 -10.45
N ALA A 22 3.23 8.49 -9.72
CA ALA A 22 2.70 9.84 -9.84
C ALA A 22 3.78 10.90 -9.58
N ARG A 23 3.81 11.91 -10.45
CA ARG A 23 4.72 13.06 -10.33
C ARG A 23 4.16 14.18 -9.48
N ASP A 24 2.86 14.15 -9.27
CA ASP A 24 2.12 15.09 -8.44
C ASP A 24 1.65 14.42 -7.16
N GLY A 25 1.66 15.15 -6.06
CA GLY A 25 1.24 14.62 -4.77
C GLY A 25 -0.23 14.19 -4.73
N ARG A 26 -1.09 14.81 -5.56
CA ARG A 26 -2.51 14.43 -5.62
C ARG A 26 -2.69 13.05 -6.26
N GLY A 27 -2.01 12.76 -7.34
CA GLY A 27 -2.01 11.45 -7.98
C GLY A 27 -1.49 10.37 -7.04
N SER A 28 -0.40 10.65 -6.32
CA SER A 28 0.16 9.72 -5.33
C SER A 28 -0.85 9.42 -4.21
N VAL A 29 -1.50 10.44 -3.65
CA VAL A 29 -2.54 10.26 -2.61
C VAL A 29 -3.74 9.48 -3.15
N THR A 30 -4.20 9.78 -4.36
CA THR A 30 -5.34 9.09 -4.98
C THR A 30 -5.03 7.61 -5.21
N GLY A 31 -3.85 7.30 -5.77
CA GLY A 31 -3.40 5.92 -5.96
C GLY A 31 -3.27 5.17 -4.64
N LEU A 32 -2.69 5.82 -3.62
CA LEU A 32 -2.59 5.22 -2.29
C LEU A 32 -3.96 5.00 -1.65
N ALA A 33 -4.88 5.95 -1.73
CA ALA A 33 -6.24 5.81 -1.20
C ALA A 33 -6.95 4.62 -1.86
N ALA A 34 -6.84 4.48 -3.18
CA ALA A 34 -7.40 3.33 -3.89
C ALA A 34 -6.79 2.00 -3.38
N THR A 35 -5.46 1.95 -3.22
CA THR A 35 -4.77 0.77 -2.68
C THR A 35 -5.25 0.42 -1.27
N LEU A 36 -5.30 1.41 -0.38
CA LEU A 36 -5.69 1.22 1.03
C LEU A 36 -7.15 0.78 1.18
N ILE A 37 -8.06 1.32 0.36
CA ILE A 37 -9.50 1.02 0.43
C ILE A 37 -9.80 -0.34 -0.22
N LEU A 38 -9.14 -0.69 -1.33
CA LEU A 38 -9.42 -1.92 -2.05
C LEU A 38 -8.69 -3.14 -1.48
N ALA A 39 -7.53 -2.95 -0.83
CA ALA A 39 -6.75 -4.06 -0.28
C ALA A 39 -7.55 -4.94 0.72
N PRO A 40 -8.38 -4.40 1.65
CA PRO A 40 -9.23 -5.21 2.52
C PRO A 40 -10.21 -6.12 1.78
N LEU A 41 -10.65 -5.73 0.58
CA LEU A 41 -11.64 -6.47 -0.21
C LEU A 41 -11.04 -7.68 -0.92
N VAL A 42 -9.72 -7.78 -1.02
CA VAL A 42 -9.04 -8.97 -1.55
C VAL A 42 -9.05 -10.12 -0.54
N ALA A 43 -9.24 -9.82 0.75
CA ALA A 43 -9.38 -10.81 1.80
C ALA A 43 -10.80 -11.38 1.79
N ALA A 44 -10.99 -12.54 1.18
CA ALA A 44 -12.27 -13.26 1.23
C ALA A 44 -12.15 -14.53 2.10
N PRO A 45 -13.13 -14.83 2.97
CA PRO A 45 -14.34 -14.08 3.26
C PRO A 45 -14.02 -12.79 4.06
N ILE A 46 -14.86 -11.77 3.88
CA ILE A 46 -14.75 -10.53 4.68
C ILE A 46 -14.89 -10.92 6.15
N GLY A 47 -13.90 -10.54 6.96
CA GLY A 47 -13.89 -10.78 8.40
C GLY A 47 -15.04 -10.04 9.11
N SER A 48 -14.90 -9.78 10.41
CA SER A 48 -15.96 -9.09 11.15
C SER A 48 -16.25 -7.69 10.54
N PRO A 49 -17.52 -7.26 10.54
CA PRO A 49 -17.90 -5.92 10.09
C PRO A 49 -17.14 -4.79 10.83
N VAL A 50 -16.87 -5.00 12.11
CA VAL A 50 -16.13 -4.06 12.96
C VAL A 50 -14.67 -3.94 12.48
N GLY A 51 -14.03 -5.05 12.22
CA GLY A 51 -12.67 -5.06 11.70
C GLY A 51 -12.55 -4.40 10.32
N LEU A 52 -13.50 -4.68 9.42
CA LEU A 52 -13.53 -4.02 8.11
C LEU A 52 -13.74 -2.52 8.26
N ALA A 53 -14.67 -2.08 9.11
CA ALA A 53 -14.89 -0.66 9.37
C ALA A 53 -13.64 0.02 9.94
N ALA A 54 -12.94 -0.62 10.88
CA ALA A 54 -11.69 -0.11 11.43
C ALA A 54 -10.59 0.04 10.35
N ARG A 55 -10.44 -0.95 9.47
CA ARG A 55 -9.49 -0.88 8.35
C ARG A 55 -9.82 0.23 7.36
N LEU A 56 -11.09 0.39 7.00
CA LEU A 56 -11.52 1.47 6.11
C LEU A 56 -11.33 2.84 6.77
N ALA A 57 -11.66 2.99 8.05
CA ALA A 57 -11.39 4.22 8.80
C ALA A 57 -9.89 4.53 8.84
N GLY A 58 -9.04 3.53 9.12
CA GLY A 58 -7.59 3.67 9.08
C GLY A 58 -7.08 4.06 7.69
N ALA A 59 -7.62 3.45 6.64
CA ALA A 59 -7.28 3.77 5.24
C ALA A 59 -7.62 5.23 4.88
N ILE A 60 -8.82 5.67 5.23
CA ILE A 60 -9.26 7.06 5.01
C ILE A 60 -8.38 8.04 5.79
N LEU A 61 -8.12 7.74 7.06
CA LEU A 61 -7.26 8.57 7.91
C LEU A 61 -5.83 8.63 7.36
N GLY A 62 -5.24 7.50 6.96
CA GLY A 62 -3.91 7.43 6.38
C GLY A 62 -3.80 8.24 5.07
N ALA A 63 -4.79 8.09 4.17
CA ALA A 63 -4.84 8.88 2.94
C ALA A 63 -5.01 10.37 3.22
N TYR A 64 -5.85 10.74 4.20
CA TYR A 64 -6.06 12.13 4.61
C TYR A 64 -4.78 12.76 5.21
N LEU A 65 -4.08 12.03 6.07
CA LEU A 65 -2.82 12.48 6.65
C LEU A 65 -1.75 12.68 5.57
N LEU A 66 -1.63 11.76 4.62
CA LEU A 66 -0.72 11.93 3.49
C LEU A 66 -1.10 13.16 2.64
N TRP A 67 -2.40 13.39 2.43
CA TRP A 67 -2.87 14.56 1.71
C TRP A 67 -2.51 15.88 2.43
N ILE A 68 -2.60 15.92 3.77
CA ILE A 68 -2.10 17.06 4.56
C ILE A 68 -0.59 17.25 4.34
N ALA A 69 0.19 16.17 4.37
CA ALA A 69 1.62 16.21 4.15
C ALA A 69 1.98 16.79 2.76
N VAL A 70 1.18 16.46 1.74
CA VAL A 70 1.39 16.92 0.36
C VAL A 70 0.95 18.37 0.14
N ARG A 71 -0.12 18.83 0.81
CA ARG A 71 -0.70 20.20 0.59
C ARG A 71 0.25 21.36 0.77
N GLY A 72 1.27 21.22 1.58
CA GLY A 72 2.20 22.31 1.91
C GLY A 72 3.57 22.19 1.23
N GLY A 73 3.82 21.22 0.37
CA GLY A 73 5.11 20.97 -0.26
C GLY A 73 5.03 20.95 -1.78
N GLY A 74 6.15 21.23 -2.43
CA GLY A 74 6.29 21.25 -3.87
C GLY A 74 6.02 19.90 -4.55
N GLN A 75 6.31 19.85 -5.82
CA GLN A 75 6.17 18.64 -6.64
C GLN A 75 6.99 17.49 -6.02
N THR A 76 6.34 16.37 -5.75
CA THR A 76 7.07 15.14 -5.43
C THR A 76 7.94 14.79 -6.64
N ALA A 77 9.21 14.52 -6.40
CA ALA A 77 10.08 14.04 -7.47
C ALA A 77 9.49 12.73 -8.02
N GLY A 78 8.97 12.75 -9.24
CA GLY A 78 8.36 11.59 -9.88
C GLY A 78 9.31 10.38 -9.93
N SER A 79 8.80 9.25 -10.40
CA SER A 79 9.60 8.03 -10.54
C SER A 79 10.88 8.29 -11.34
N ARG A 80 12.02 7.82 -10.81
CA ARG A 80 13.31 7.85 -11.50
C ARG A 80 13.47 6.73 -12.53
N ILE A 81 12.77 5.61 -12.32
CA ILE A 81 12.89 4.42 -13.15
C ILE A 81 11.89 4.49 -14.31
N GLY A 82 10.74 5.13 -14.08
CA GLY A 82 9.66 5.27 -15.05
C GLY A 82 8.54 4.25 -14.83
N TRP A 83 7.31 4.70 -15.07
CA TRP A 83 6.10 3.92 -14.81
C TRP A 83 6.06 2.53 -15.49
N PRO A 84 6.61 2.30 -16.69
CA PRO A 84 6.56 0.97 -17.30
C PRO A 84 7.40 -0.06 -16.54
N ALA A 85 8.59 0.34 -16.09
CA ALA A 85 9.46 -0.56 -15.32
C ALA A 85 8.88 -0.87 -13.94
N GLU A 86 8.26 0.12 -13.29
CA GLU A 86 7.57 -0.07 -12.01
C GLU A 86 6.34 -0.97 -12.16
N ALA A 87 5.55 -0.77 -13.21
CA ALA A 87 4.42 -1.66 -13.52
C ALA A 87 4.87 -3.10 -13.79
N LEU A 88 5.96 -3.29 -14.55
CA LEU A 88 6.54 -4.61 -14.79
C LEU A 88 7.04 -5.25 -13.50
N LEU A 89 7.68 -4.49 -12.61
CA LEU A 89 8.11 -4.98 -11.30
C LEU A 89 6.93 -5.47 -10.46
N GLY A 90 5.85 -4.70 -10.41
CA GLY A 90 4.63 -5.09 -9.72
C GLY A 90 3.97 -6.33 -10.33
N LEU A 91 3.91 -6.43 -11.65
CA LEU A 91 3.38 -7.61 -12.34
C LEU A 91 4.27 -8.84 -12.15
N ALA A 92 5.60 -8.69 -12.20
CA ALA A 92 6.52 -9.78 -11.92
C ALA A 92 6.33 -10.29 -10.48
N GLY A 93 6.23 -9.39 -9.50
CA GLY A 93 5.91 -9.74 -8.11
C GLY A 93 4.58 -10.47 -7.97
N LEU A 94 3.54 -10.04 -8.70
CA LEU A 94 2.25 -10.70 -8.73
C LEU A 94 2.35 -12.14 -9.27
N VAL A 95 3.08 -12.36 -10.36
CA VAL A 95 3.32 -13.71 -10.92
C VAL A 95 4.08 -14.58 -9.92
N VAL A 96 5.12 -14.04 -9.29
CA VAL A 96 5.87 -14.75 -8.23
C VAL A 96 4.96 -15.10 -7.05
N GLY A 97 4.12 -14.16 -6.61
CA GLY A 97 3.17 -14.40 -5.52
C GLY A 97 2.18 -15.53 -5.82
N PHE A 98 1.66 -15.61 -7.06
CA PHE A 98 0.84 -16.74 -7.49
C PHE A 98 1.64 -18.05 -7.54
N GLY A 99 2.84 -18.01 -8.13
CA GLY A 99 3.67 -19.19 -8.30
C GLY A 99 4.20 -19.79 -6.98
N THR A 100 4.30 -18.95 -5.94
CA THR A 100 4.75 -19.38 -4.61
C THR A 100 3.60 -19.77 -3.66
N HIS A 101 2.35 -19.55 -4.05
CA HIS A 101 1.20 -19.89 -3.23
C HIS A 101 1.08 -21.40 -3.06
N GLY A 102 1.05 -21.86 -1.81
CA GLY A 102 1.00 -23.30 -1.48
C GLY A 102 2.36 -24.00 -1.50
N LEU A 103 3.47 -23.31 -1.75
CA LEU A 103 4.80 -23.89 -1.58
C LEU A 103 5.14 -23.97 -0.08
N GLY A 104 5.23 -25.18 0.42
CA GLY A 104 5.56 -25.49 1.82
C GLY A 104 4.35 -25.90 2.64
N ALA A 105 3.66 -24.97 3.29
CA ALA A 105 2.46 -25.24 4.07
C ALA A 105 1.20 -24.93 3.26
N ASP A 106 0.10 -25.64 3.55
CA ASP A 106 -1.19 -25.34 2.94
C ASP A 106 -1.65 -23.93 3.31
N PRO A 107 -1.87 -23.04 2.32
CA PRO A 107 -2.28 -21.69 2.57
C PRO A 107 -3.74 -21.62 3.04
N LEU A 108 -4.00 -20.78 4.04
CA LEU A 108 -5.35 -20.59 4.61
C LEU A 108 -6.14 -19.48 3.93
N GLY A 109 -5.51 -18.71 3.06
CA GLY A 109 -6.10 -17.57 2.39
C GLY A 109 -6.05 -17.64 0.86
N PRO A 110 -6.64 -16.64 0.18
CA PRO A 110 -6.71 -16.63 -1.29
C PRO A 110 -5.36 -16.36 -1.94
N ALA A 111 -5.06 -17.07 -3.03
CA ALA A 111 -3.85 -16.87 -3.83
C ALA A 111 -3.75 -15.45 -4.39
N GLU A 112 -4.88 -14.84 -4.71
CA GLU A 112 -5.01 -13.47 -5.20
C GLU A 112 -4.48 -12.44 -4.18
N ALA A 113 -4.71 -12.67 -2.88
CA ALA A 113 -4.18 -11.81 -1.83
C ALA A 113 -2.65 -11.91 -1.74
N GLN A 114 -2.11 -13.12 -1.75
CA GLN A 114 -0.65 -13.31 -1.74
C GLN A 114 -0.01 -12.69 -2.98
N ALA A 115 -0.58 -12.93 -4.15
CA ALA A 115 -0.06 -12.40 -5.41
C ALA A 115 -0.06 -10.87 -5.44
N ALA A 116 -1.19 -10.23 -5.09
CA ALA A 116 -1.26 -8.77 -4.97
C ALA A 116 -0.27 -8.24 -3.93
N GLY A 117 -0.18 -8.93 -2.78
CA GLY A 117 0.72 -8.54 -1.69
C GLY A 117 2.18 -8.54 -2.10
N VAL A 118 2.66 -9.61 -2.76
CA VAL A 118 4.04 -9.68 -3.28
C VAL A 118 4.26 -8.62 -4.37
N GLY A 119 3.29 -8.43 -5.28
CA GLY A 119 3.37 -7.43 -6.33
C GLY A 119 3.53 -6.00 -5.81
N ILE A 120 2.69 -5.58 -4.86
CA ILE A 120 2.76 -4.23 -4.29
C ILE A 120 3.95 -4.06 -3.32
N ALA A 121 4.37 -5.13 -2.61
CA ALA A 121 5.58 -5.08 -1.79
C ALA A 121 6.84 -4.90 -2.64
N ALA A 122 6.95 -5.61 -3.77
CA ALA A 122 8.04 -5.43 -4.72
C ALA A 122 8.07 -3.99 -5.28
N LEU A 123 6.90 -3.45 -5.64
CA LEU A 123 6.76 -2.07 -6.12
C LEU A 123 7.19 -1.04 -5.07
N ALA A 124 6.89 -1.28 -3.80
CA ALA A 124 7.22 -0.39 -2.68
C ALA A 124 8.72 -0.20 -2.46
N VAL A 125 9.55 -1.15 -2.88
CA VAL A 125 11.00 -1.05 -2.79
C VAL A 125 11.53 0.18 -3.55
N VAL A 126 10.91 0.52 -4.69
CA VAL A 126 11.36 1.64 -5.51
C VAL A 126 11.33 2.96 -4.76
N PRO A 127 10.19 3.45 -4.22
CA PRO A 127 10.15 4.71 -3.49
C PRO A 127 10.92 4.65 -2.16
N ILE A 128 11.06 3.49 -1.52
CA ILE A 128 11.84 3.35 -0.28
C ILE A 128 13.33 3.54 -0.57
N VAL A 129 13.85 2.94 -1.63
CA VAL A 129 15.29 3.01 -1.97
C VAL A 129 15.67 4.29 -2.70
N THR A 130 14.80 4.78 -3.58
CA THR A 130 15.09 5.94 -4.45
C THR A 130 14.47 7.24 -3.95
N GLY A 131 13.58 7.20 -2.95
CA GLY A 131 12.89 8.35 -2.39
C GLY A 131 13.88 9.28 -1.69
N ARG A 132 13.81 10.57 -2.03
CA ARG A 132 14.59 11.63 -1.40
C ARG A 132 13.73 12.59 -0.59
N ASP A 133 12.44 12.49 -0.71
CA ASP A 133 11.47 13.28 0.04
C ASP A 133 10.65 12.39 0.99
N VAL A 134 10.20 13.00 2.09
CA VAL A 134 9.46 12.32 3.16
C VAL A 134 8.15 11.72 2.64
N VAL A 135 7.47 12.41 1.71
CA VAL A 135 6.18 11.98 1.18
C VAL A 135 6.36 10.72 0.34
N ARG A 136 7.40 10.68 -0.51
CA ARG A 136 7.68 9.54 -1.37
C ARG A 136 8.09 8.31 -0.54
N LEU A 137 8.97 8.50 0.45
CA LEU A 137 9.33 7.45 1.39
C LEU A 137 8.10 6.94 2.14
N GLY A 138 7.26 7.86 2.62
CA GLY A 138 6.01 7.54 3.31
C GLY A 138 5.03 6.76 2.43
N THR A 139 4.86 7.14 1.17
CA THR A 139 4.06 6.39 0.19
C THR A 139 4.60 4.97 0.03
N GLY A 140 5.93 4.82 -0.09
CA GLY A 140 6.58 3.51 -0.15
C GLY A 140 6.30 2.65 1.08
N LEU A 141 6.40 3.22 2.28
CA LEU A 141 6.11 2.51 3.52
C LEU A 141 4.64 2.06 3.62
N PHE A 142 3.69 2.91 3.21
CA PHE A 142 2.28 2.52 3.16
C PHE A 142 2.02 1.37 2.18
N VAL A 143 2.57 1.47 0.97
CA VAL A 143 2.44 0.43 -0.06
C VAL A 143 3.08 -0.87 0.42
N PHE A 144 4.26 -0.81 1.05
CA PHE A 144 4.94 -1.97 1.63
C PHE A 144 4.10 -2.63 2.73
N LEU A 145 3.57 -1.82 3.67
CA LEU A 145 2.71 -2.32 4.75
C LEU A 145 1.50 -3.06 4.18
N GLN A 146 0.83 -2.49 3.18
CA GLN A 146 -0.32 -3.15 2.54
C GLN A 146 0.09 -4.44 1.83
N GLY A 147 1.26 -4.46 1.19
CA GLY A 147 1.81 -5.68 0.59
C GLY A 147 2.03 -6.78 1.62
N ALA A 148 2.70 -6.46 2.72
CA ALA A 148 2.94 -7.39 3.81
C ALA A 148 1.64 -7.95 4.41
N LEU A 149 0.63 -7.08 4.61
CA LEU A 149 -0.68 -7.48 5.11
C LEU A 149 -1.43 -8.41 4.15
N LEU A 150 -1.37 -8.15 2.84
CA LEU A 150 -2.00 -9.03 1.85
C LEU A 150 -1.28 -10.37 1.73
N VAL A 151 0.06 -10.40 1.80
CA VAL A 151 0.83 -11.66 1.88
C VAL A 151 0.42 -12.44 3.13
N ARG A 152 0.32 -11.79 4.28
CA ARG A 152 -0.14 -12.42 5.53
C ARG A 152 -1.54 -12.99 5.38
N VAL A 153 -2.47 -12.28 4.71
CA VAL A 153 -3.83 -12.77 4.43
C VAL A 153 -3.79 -13.99 3.51
N GLY A 154 -2.99 -13.97 2.46
CA GLY A 154 -2.85 -15.09 1.54
C GLY A 154 -2.31 -16.36 2.19
N LEU A 155 -1.38 -16.20 3.14
CA LEU A 155 -0.77 -17.33 3.85
C LEU A 155 -1.60 -17.79 5.06
N GLY A 156 -2.08 -16.88 5.87
CA GLY A 156 -2.70 -17.14 7.16
C GLY A 156 -4.23 -16.99 7.22
N GLY A 157 -4.87 -16.69 6.10
CA GLY A 157 -6.33 -16.49 6.03
C GLY A 157 -6.80 -15.14 6.57
N THR A 158 -8.08 -15.09 6.93
CA THR A 158 -8.72 -13.85 7.38
C THR A 158 -8.14 -13.34 8.70
N PRO A 159 -7.76 -12.04 8.77
CA PRO A 159 -7.22 -11.45 9.98
C PRO A 159 -8.29 -11.33 11.07
N GLY A 160 -7.88 -11.56 12.32
CA GLY A 160 -8.75 -11.37 13.49
C GLY A 160 -9.06 -9.88 13.75
N GLU A 161 -10.07 -9.61 14.59
CA GLU A 161 -10.49 -8.22 14.90
C GLU A 161 -9.36 -7.39 15.50
N LEU A 162 -8.63 -7.94 16.46
CA LEU A 162 -7.51 -7.25 17.09
C LEU A 162 -6.43 -6.91 16.07
N GLU A 163 -6.11 -7.83 15.17
CA GLU A 163 -5.13 -7.60 14.11
C GLU A 163 -5.57 -6.47 13.15
N GLN A 164 -6.86 -6.40 12.85
CA GLN A 164 -7.41 -5.34 12.01
C GLN A 164 -7.36 -3.97 12.70
N LEU A 165 -7.64 -3.91 14.01
CA LEU A 165 -7.52 -2.69 14.82
C LEU A 165 -6.08 -2.23 14.93
N VAL A 166 -5.15 -3.15 15.21
CA VAL A 166 -3.71 -2.84 15.26
C VAL A 166 -3.22 -2.33 13.91
N THR A 167 -3.66 -2.95 12.82
CA THR A 167 -3.33 -2.49 11.46
C THR A 167 -3.84 -1.08 11.18
N ALA A 168 -5.08 -0.77 11.56
CA ALA A 168 -5.64 0.57 11.41
C ALA A 168 -4.85 1.61 12.24
N GLY A 169 -4.48 1.26 13.47
CA GLY A 169 -3.62 2.08 14.33
C GLY A 169 -2.24 2.32 13.73
N LEU A 170 -1.63 1.28 13.14
CA LEU A 170 -0.32 1.39 12.48
C LEU A 170 -0.37 2.30 11.26
N VAL A 171 -1.41 2.20 10.43
CA VAL A 171 -1.63 3.10 9.29
C VAL A 171 -1.75 4.56 9.76
N ALA A 172 -2.51 4.81 10.83
CA ALA A 172 -2.65 6.14 11.41
C ALA A 172 -1.32 6.67 11.97
N ALA A 173 -0.57 5.83 12.68
CA ALA A 173 0.74 6.19 13.25
C ALA A 173 1.76 6.55 12.17
N ILE A 174 1.86 5.74 11.12
CA ILE A 174 2.74 6.03 9.96
C ILE A 174 2.32 7.34 9.30
N GLY A 175 1.01 7.55 9.06
CA GLY A 175 0.51 8.80 8.50
C GLY A 175 0.85 10.02 9.35
N GLY A 176 0.66 9.92 10.66
CA GLY A 176 1.03 10.98 11.61
C GLY A 176 2.53 11.29 11.60
N ALA A 177 3.38 10.26 11.58
CA ALA A 177 4.82 10.42 11.48
C ALA A 177 5.25 11.12 10.19
N ILE A 178 4.65 10.75 9.05
CA ILE A 178 4.93 11.40 7.76
C ILE A 178 4.55 12.88 7.80
N VAL A 179 3.38 13.21 8.36
CA VAL A 179 2.93 14.61 8.53
C VAL A 179 3.93 15.38 9.39
N ALA A 180 4.29 14.84 10.56
CA ALA A 180 5.23 15.49 11.48
C ALA A 180 6.59 15.75 10.83
N LEU A 181 7.15 14.76 10.14
CA LEU A 181 8.42 14.88 9.42
C LEU A 181 8.33 15.88 8.26
N ALA A 182 7.23 15.88 7.51
CA ALA A 182 7.02 16.82 6.42
C ALA A 182 6.92 18.29 6.92
N TYR A 183 6.33 18.50 8.10
CA TYR A 183 6.30 19.83 8.72
C TYR A 183 7.66 20.25 9.27
N ALA A 184 8.38 19.33 9.95
CA ALA A 184 9.73 19.60 10.47
C ALA A 184 10.69 19.97 9.33
N ALA A 185 10.71 19.20 8.25
CA ALA A 185 11.55 19.46 7.08
C ALA A 185 11.31 20.86 6.45
N ARG A 186 10.07 21.36 6.54
CA ARG A 186 9.74 22.71 6.06
C ARG A 186 10.21 23.81 7.02
N ALA A 187 10.09 23.56 8.33
CA ALA A 187 10.49 24.53 9.35
C ALA A 187 12.00 24.81 9.31
N ASP A 188 12.80 23.80 8.99
CA ASP A 188 14.26 23.89 8.92
C ASP A 188 14.76 24.57 7.62
N GLY A 189 13.87 25.02 6.73
CA GLY A 189 14.23 25.69 5.46
C GLY A 189 15.00 24.79 4.50
N GLY A 190 15.04 23.50 4.79
CA GLY A 190 15.85 22.53 4.10
C GLY A 190 15.07 21.74 3.06
N GLY A 191 15.22 22.12 1.78
CA GLY A 191 15.09 21.11 0.74
C GLY A 191 16.30 20.19 0.82
N PHE A 192 16.06 18.86 1.01
CA PHE A 192 17.08 17.86 0.78
C PHE A 192 17.37 17.74 -0.71
#